data_cd722bc94571719f847470883da0b485
#
_entry.id   cd722bc94571719f847470883da0b485
#
_cell.length_a   1.000
_cell.length_b   1.000
_cell.length_c   1.000
_cell.angle_alpha   90.00
_cell.angle_beta   90.00
_cell.angle_gamma   90.00
#
_symmetry.space_group_name_H-M   'P 1'
#
loop_
_entity.id
_entity.type
_entity.pdbx_description
1 polymer ?
#
loop_
_entity_poly.entity_id
_entity_poly.type
_entity_poly.pdbx_seq_one_letter_code
_entity_poly.pdbx_strand_id
1 'polypeptide(L)'
;MGKALVKLKVKVVTWDEVVRWSNDLAFSILDSGYRPDVIIAIARGGLVPARLLVDYMNVIDMLSIKVEHWIETGSHQEEAVIKYETKDVDLSGKKVLIVDDICDTGKSLVVARDFVKKYWNPDEIRLATLQYIEPVAQIKPDYYVDLVKDWTWYMYPWNYVEDMVNLVKKILKEEGDLSLQEIIIKFQEWYGIVPPLTLAETIRIMEYRGVIERKNGKYVLTT
;
A
#
# COMPACT_ATOMS: atom_id res chain seq x y z
N MET A 1 18.73 -26.64 16.09
CA MET A 1 17.58 -25.73 16.14
C MET A 1 17.18 -25.44 14.70
N GLY A 2 16.09 -26.05 14.21
CA GLY A 2 15.57 -25.76 12.87
C GLY A 2 15.11 -24.30 12.81
N LYS A 3 15.51 -23.57 11.75
CA LYS A 3 14.93 -22.24 11.48
C LYS A 3 13.41 -22.41 11.34
N ALA A 4 12.63 -21.80 12.21
CA ALA A 4 11.19 -21.72 12.03
C ALA A 4 10.94 -21.11 10.64
N LEU A 5 10.16 -21.78 9.80
CA LEU A 5 9.85 -21.31 8.45
C LEU A 5 8.95 -20.08 8.64
N VAL A 6 9.47 -18.89 8.29
CA VAL A 6 8.69 -17.65 8.30
C VAL A 6 7.50 -17.84 7.36
N LYS A 7 6.26 -17.70 7.89
CA LYS A 7 5.02 -17.93 7.11
C LYS A 7 4.75 -16.82 6.09
N LEU A 8 5.24 -15.61 6.35
CA LEU A 8 5.08 -14.46 5.47
C LEU A 8 6.32 -13.58 5.53
N LYS A 9 6.93 -13.33 4.37
CA LYS A 9 8.03 -12.37 4.27
C LYS A 9 7.48 -10.95 4.35
N VAL A 10 7.84 -10.23 5.42
CA VAL A 10 7.40 -8.85 5.66
C VAL A 10 8.61 -7.94 5.70
N LYS A 11 8.51 -6.79 5.05
CA LYS A 11 9.43 -5.67 5.19
C LYS A 11 8.72 -4.50 5.86
N VAL A 12 9.16 -4.13 7.05
CA VAL A 12 8.71 -2.89 7.70
C VAL A 12 9.44 -1.72 7.06
N VAL A 13 8.68 -0.80 6.48
CA VAL A 13 9.19 0.41 5.82
C VAL A 13 9.17 1.57 6.82
N THR A 14 10.27 2.31 6.91
CA THR A 14 10.39 3.49 7.77
C THR A 14 10.04 4.79 7.03
N TRP A 15 9.73 5.86 7.77
CA TRP A 15 9.53 7.19 7.19
C TRP A 15 10.78 7.68 6.44
N ASP A 16 11.98 7.42 6.97
CA ASP A 16 13.24 7.80 6.33
C ASP A 16 13.43 7.09 4.99
N GLU A 17 13.04 5.82 4.90
CA GLU A 17 13.05 5.08 3.62
C GLU A 17 12.06 5.70 2.63
N VAL A 18 10.85 6.05 3.06
CA VAL A 18 9.83 6.69 2.21
C VAL A 18 10.35 8.02 1.65
N VAL A 19 10.91 8.86 2.50
CA VAL A 19 11.46 10.16 2.09
C VAL A 19 12.60 9.98 1.08
N ARG A 20 13.56 9.08 1.37
CA ARG A 20 14.67 8.78 0.47
C ARG A 20 14.19 8.24 -0.88
N TRP A 21 13.31 7.25 -0.87
CA TRP A 21 12.77 6.67 -2.11
C TRP A 21 11.98 7.68 -2.92
N SER A 22 11.20 8.55 -2.29
CA SER A 22 10.48 9.61 -3.01
C SER A 22 11.44 10.62 -3.66
N ASN A 23 12.55 10.93 -2.99
CA ASN A 23 13.62 11.75 -3.55
C ASN A 23 14.25 11.07 -4.78
N ASP A 24 14.66 9.81 -4.64
CA ASP A 24 15.28 9.02 -5.71
C ASP A 24 14.33 8.89 -6.92
N LEU A 25 13.03 8.67 -6.66
CA LEU A 25 12.00 8.61 -7.69
C LEU A 25 11.85 9.95 -8.43
N ALA A 26 11.82 11.06 -7.68
CA ALA A 26 11.74 12.40 -8.26
C ALA A 26 12.90 12.68 -9.21
N PHE A 27 14.13 12.40 -8.79
CA PHE A 27 15.32 12.59 -9.64
C PHE A 27 15.30 11.66 -10.85
N SER A 28 14.90 10.39 -10.70
CA SER A 28 14.77 9.47 -11.83
C SER A 28 13.79 9.99 -12.88
N ILE A 29 12.67 10.57 -12.45
CA ILE A 29 11.68 11.18 -13.36
C ILE A 29 12.27 12.42 -14.03
N LEU A 30 12.89 13.32 -13.27
CA LEU A 30 13.48 14.55 -13.77
C LEU A 30 14.64 14.29 -14.74
N ASP A 31 15.50 13.32 -14.47
CA ASP A 31 16.64 12.94 -15.32
C ASP A 31 16.19 12.30 -16.64
N SER A 32 15.00 11.68 -16.67
CA SER A 32 14.39 11.19 -17.92
C SER A 32 13.94 12.30 -18.85
N GLY A 33 13.94 13.55 -18.41
CA GLY A 33 13.41 14.72 -19.15
C GLY A 33 11.89 14.89 -19.00
N TYR A 34 11.19 14.02 -18.27
CA TYR A 34 9.76 14.16 -18.04
C TYR A 34 9.47 15.23 -16.99
N ARG A 35 8.54 16.11 -17.29
CA ARG A 35 8.07 17.19 -16.42
C ARG A 35 6.56 17.16 -16.39
N PRO A 36 5.93 16.55 -15.37
CA PRO A 36 4.49 16.55 -15.24
C PRO A 36 3.97 17.93 -14.85
N ASP A 37 2.85 18.32 -15.44
CA ASP A 37 2.10 19.50 -15.04
C ASP A 37 1.22 19.22 -13.82
N VAL A 38 0.77 17.97 -13.68
CA VAL A 38 -0.15 17.53 -12.60
C VAL A 38 0.30 16.17 -12.09
N ILE A 39 0.29 16.01 -10.77
CA ILE A 39 0.46 14.71 -10.11
C ILE A 39 -0.88 14.21 -9.58
N ILE A 40 -1.23 12.96 -9.89
CA ILE A 40 -2.45 12.31 -9.41
C ILE A 40 -2.08 11.19 -8.47
N ALA A 41 -2.49 11.31 -7.22
CA ALA A 41 -2.29 10.27 -6.20
C ALA A 41 -3.41 9.23 -6.24
N ILE A 42 -3.06 7.95 -6.22
CA ILE A 42 -4.04 6.89 -5.94
C ILE A 42 -4.25 6.83 -4.41
N ALA A 43 -5.42 7.17 -3.96
CA ALA A 43 -5.73 7.13 -2.54
C ALA A 43 -6.06 5.68 -2.12
N ARG A 44 -5.51 5.21 -0.99
CA ARG A 44 -4.83 5.98 0.07
C ARG A 44 -3.30 5.98 -0.05
N GLY A 45 -2.68 4.86 -0.48
CA GLY A 45 -1.24 4.62 -0.41
C GLY A 45 -0.40 5.65 -1.15
N GLY A 46 -0.80 5.99 -2.36
CA GLY A 46 -0.11 6.96 -3.22
C GLY A 46 -0.12 8.41 -2.74
N LEU A 47 -0.95 8.77 -1.74
CA LEU A 47 -1.04 10.16 -1.24
C LEU A 47 0.29 10.68 -0.67
N VAL A 48 1.00 9.84 0.07
CA VAL A 48 2.26 10.25 0.69
C VAL A 48 3.39 10.42 -0.32
N PRO A 49 3.71 9.43 -1.16
CA PRO A 49 4.74 9.62 -2.19
C PRO A 49 4.39 10.74 -3.16
N ALA A 50 3.13 10.88 -3.59
CA ALA A 50 2.72 11.98 -4.46
C ALA A 50 2.95 13.34 -3.82
N ARG A 51 2.62 13.51 -2.51
CA ARG A 51 2.87 14.77 -1.78
C ARG A 51 4.38 15.11 -1.73
N LEU A 52 5.24 14.12 -1.55
CA LEU A 52 6.68 14.34 -1.57
C LEU A 52 7.19 14.68 -2.98
N LEU A 53 6.68 13.99 -4.01
CA LEU A 53 7.06 14.25 -5.41
C LEU A 53 6.70 15.66 -5.86
N VAL A 54 5.52 16.20 -5.51
CA VAL A 54 5.14 17.58 -5.88
C VAL A 54 6.11 18.60 -5.30
N ASP A 55 6.64 18.35 -4.10
CA ASP A 55 7.63 19.20 -3.46
C ASP A 55 8.99 19.12 -4.16
N TYR A 56 9.53 17.91 -4.33
CA TYR A 56 10.83 17.69 -4.99
C TYR A 56 10.86 18.15 -6.45
N MET A 57 9.75 18.00 -7.19
CA MET A 57 9.66 18.32 -8.60
C MET A 57 9.12 19.74 -8.87
N ASN A 58 8.76 20.48 -7.83
CA ASN A 58 8.14 21.81 -7.93
C ASN A 58 6.88 21.81 -8.80
N VAL A 59 6.04 20.78 -8.66
CA VAL A 59 4.71 20.70 -9.29
C VAL A 59 3.70 21.30 -8.31
N ILE A 60 2.81 22.15 -8.79
CA ILE A 60 1.83 22.84 -7.93
C ILE A 60 0.54 22.01 -7.84
N ASP A 61 0.09 21.50 -8.97
CA ASP A 61 -1.21 20.84 -9.10
C ASP A 61 -1.14 19.37 -8.70
N MET A 62 -1.90 19.02 -7.67
CA MET A 62 -2.07 17.66 -7.19
C MET A 62 -3.55 17.32 -7.05
N LEU A 63 -3.93 16.19 -7.64
CA LEU A 63 -5.26 15.60 -7.52
C LEU A 63 -5.17 14.22 -6.85
N SER A 64 -6.30 13.66 -6.45
CA SER A 64 -6.37 12.28 -5.98
C SER A 64 -7.59 11.55 -6.51
N ILE A 65 -7.42 10.25 -6.77
CA ILE A 65 -8.49 9.33 -7.12
C ILE A 65 -8.52 8.19 -6.11
N LYS A 66 -9.71 7.80 -5.68
CA LYS A 66 -9.90 6.66 -4.80
C LYS A 66 -10.15 5.42 -5.64
N VAL A 67 -9.21 4.46 -5.59
CA VAL A 67 -9.40 3.11 -6.11
C VAL A 67 -9.74 2.17 -4.96
N GLU A 68 -10.77 1.36 -5.12
CA GLU A 68 -11.13 0.30 -4.18
C GLU A 68 -11.08 -1.05 -4.87
N HIS A 69 -10.65 -2.06 -4.12
CA HIS A 69 -10.66 -3.44 -4.55
C HIS A 69 -11.93 -4.12 -4.05
N TRP A 70 -12.70 -4.67 -4.96
CA TRP A 70 -13.92 -5.41 -4.67
C TRP A 70 -13.69 -6.90 -4.90
N ILE A 71 -14.09 -7.71 -3.92
CA ILE A 71 -14.19 -9.15 -4.11
C ILE A 71 -15.66 -9.42 -4.40
N GLU A 72 -15.96 -9.84 -5.63
CA GLU A 72 -17.33 -10.21 -6.00
C GLU A 72 -17.77 -11.44 -5.19
N THR A 73 -18.97 -11.37 -4.61
CA THR A 73 -19.51 -12.46 -3.79
C THR A 73 -19.63 -13.74 -4.64
N GLY A 74 -18.82 -14.75 -4.31
CA GLY A 74 -18.78 -16.04 -5.03
C GLY A 74 -17.72 -16.13 -6.14
N SER A 75 -16.94 -15.09 -6.41
CA SER A 75 -15.77 -15.14 -7.27
C SER A 75 -14.46 -15.02 -6.46
N HIS A 76 -13.38 -15.61 -6.97
CA HIS A 76 -12.03 -15.39 -6.44
C HIS A 76 -11.31 -14.25 -7.17
N GLN A 77 -12.05 -13.50 -8.01
CA GLN A 77 -11.49 -12.37 -8.76
C GLN A 77 -11.75 -11.07 -8.01
N GLU A 78 -10.66 -10.42 -7.66
CA GLU A 78 -10.66 -9.08 -7.11
C GLU A 78 -10.68 -8.08 -8.27
N GLU A 79 -11.69 -7.21 -8.31
CA GLU A 79 -11.78 -6.11 -9.28
C GLU A 79 -11.39 -4.79 -8.62
N ALA A 80 -10.69 -3.95 -9.37
CA ALA A 80 -10.37 -2.59 -8.95
C ALA A 80 -11.37 -1.62 -9.61
N VAL A 81 -11.95 -0.70 -8.82
CA VAL A 81 -12.92 0.28 -9.30
C VAL A 81 -12.64 1.66 -8.74
N ILE A 82 -12.98 2.71 -9.50
CA ILE A 82 -12.95 4.09 -9.00
C ILE A 82 -14.17 4.32 -8.12
N LYS A 83 -13.92 4.77 -6.88
CA LYS A 83 -14.96 5.25 -5.97
C LYS A 83 -14.99 6.78 -6.00
N TYR A 84 -16.18 7.36 -5.97
CA TYR A 84 -16.37 8.82 -6.06
C TYR A 84 -15.80 9.41 -7.35
N GLU A 85 -16.34 8.98 -8.49
CA GLU A 85 -15.93 9.45 -9.80
C GLU A 85 -16.15 10.98 -9.95
N THR A 86 -15.07 11.73 -10.09
CA THR A 86 -15.09 13.15 -10.46
C THR A 86 -14.77 13.26 -11.94
N LYS A 87 -15.77 13.58 -12.77
CA LYS A 87 -15.60 13.62 -14.23
C LYS A 87 -15.40 15.04 -14.77
N ASP A 88 -15.68 16.06 -13.98
CA ASP A 88 -15.64 17.48 -14.38
C ASP A 88 -14.22 18.08 -14.21
N VAL A 89 -13.20 17.30 -14.58
CA VAL A 89 -11.79 17.73 -14.62
C VAL A 89 -11.33 17.67 -16.06
N ASP A 90 -10.76 18.76 -16.58
CA ASP A 90 -10.15 18.82 -17.91
C ASP A 90 -8.64 19.02 -17.75
N LEU A 91 -7.87 18.04 -18.23
CA LEU A 91 -6.41 18.06 -18.25
C LEU A 91 -5.84 18.11 -19.67
N SER A 92 -6.64 18.56 -20.65
CA SER A 92 -6.19 18.73 -22.06
C SER A 92 -4.95 19.61 -22.10
N GLY A 93 -3.95 19.23 -22.88
CA GLY A 93 -2.65 19.89 -22.97
C GLY A 93 -1.71 19.62 -21.80
N LYS A 94 -2.09 18.79 -20.82
CA LYS A 94 -1.30 18.53 -19.63
C LYS A 94 -0.59 17.17 -19.70
N LYS A 95 0.61 17.12 -19.12
CA LYS A 95 1.34 15.90 -18.81
C LYS A 95 1.04 15.48 -17.36
N VAL A 96 0.61 14.25 -17.18
CA VAL A 96 0.14 13.73 -15.90
C VAL A 96 1.03 12.60 -15.41
N LEU A 97 1.39 12.65 -14.13
CA LEU A 97 2.04 11.55 -13.42
C LEU A 97 1.03 10.95 -12.42
N ILE A 98 0.66 9.68 -12.62
CA ILE A 98 -0.16 8.93 -11.65
C ILE A 98 0.78 8.19 -10.70
N VAL A 99 0.57 8.35 -9.39
CA VAL A 99 1.46 7.85 -8.35
C VAL A 99 0.72 6.94 -7.39
N ASP A 100 1.29 5.77 -7.13
CA ASP A 100 0.91 4.89 -6.01
C ASP A 100 2.14 4.56 -5.15
N ASP A 101 1.96 3.98 -3.97
CA ASP A 101 3.08 3.53 -3.13
C ASP A 101 3.74 2.26 -3.70
N ILE A 102 2.95 1.32 -4.18
CA ILE A 102 3.42 0.03 -4.68
C ILE A 102 2.64 -0.43 -5.92
N CYS A 103 3.35 -0.98 -6.88
CA CYS A 103 2.75 -1.77 -7.94
C CYS A 103 2.88 -3.26 -7.59
N ASP A 104 1.85 -3.80 -6.92
CA ASP A 104 1.69 -5.24 -6.71
C ASP A 104 1.09 -5.86 -7.98
N THR A 105 -0.21 -6.11 -8.05
CA THR A 105 -0.85 -6.61 -9.28
C THR A 105 -0.92 -5.55 -10.38
N GLY A 106 -0.86 -4.28 -10.03
CA GLY A 106 -0.96 -3.15 -10.94
C GLY A 106 -2.40 -2.79 -11.35
N LYS A 107 -3.41 -3.50 -10.85
CA LYS A 107 -4.83 -3.23 -11.17
C LYS A 107 -5.25 -1.79 -10.86
N SER A 108 -4.84 -1.24 -9.72
CA SER A 108 -5.13 0.15 -9.34
C SER A 108 -4.57 1.15 -10.34
N LEU A 109 -3.32 0.94 -10.79
CA LEU A 109 -2.68 1.80 -11.78
C LEU A 109 -3.39 1.76 -13.12
N VAL A 110 -3.80 0.57 -13.59
CA VAL A 110 -4.54 0.40 -14.84
C VAL A 110 -5.87 1.15 -14.78
N VAL A 111 -6.66 0.91 -13.72
CA VAL A 111 -7.98 1.52 -13.56
C VAL A 111 -7.87 3.05 -13.44
N ALA A 112 -6.91 3.55 -12.67
CA ALA A 112 -6.67 4.98 -12.53
C ALA A 112 -6.25 5.62 -13.86
N ARG A 113 -5.31 5.01 -14.59
CA ARG A 113 -4.86 5.47 -15.91
C ARG A 113 -6.01 5.53 -16.92
N ASP A 114 -6.80 4.46 -17.00
CA ASP A 114 -7.87 4.36 -17.98
C ASP A 114 -9.00 5.34 -17.68
N PHE A 115 -9.30 5.57 -16.39
CA PHE A 115 -10.25 6.59 -15.94
C PHE A 115 -9.76 8.00 -16.32
N VAL A 116 -8.53 8.36 -15.97
CA VAL A 116 -7.94 9.68 -16.26
C VAL A 116 -7.90 9.91 -17.76
N LYS A 117 -7.45 8.93 -18.53
CA LYS A 117 -7.43 9.01 -19.99
C LYS A 117 -8.82 9.25 -20.58
N LYS A 118 -9.82 8.55 -20.08
CA LYS A 118 -11.18 8.59 -20.63
C LYS A 118 -11.94 9.87 -20.30
N TYR A 119 -11.80 10.36 -19.07
CA TYR A 119 -12.66 11.42 -18.53
C TYR A 119 -11.96 12.76 -18.36
N TRP A 120 -10.62 12.78 -18.17
CA TRP A 120 -9.86 14.00 -17.93
C TRP A 120 -8.98 14.42 -19.10
N ASN A 121 -8.81 13.55 -20.10
CA ASN A 121 -8.22 13.80 -21.43
C ASN A 121 -6.84 14.48 -21.40
N PRO A 122 -5.84 14.03 -20.61
CA PRO A 122 -4.50 14.59 -20.68
C PRO A 122 -3.76 14.20 -21.98
N ASP A 123 -2.73 14.96 -22.34
CA ASP A 123 -1.90 14.69 -23.52
C ASP A 123 -0.96 13.49 -23.29
N GLU A 124 -0.41 13.37 -22.10
CA GLU A 124 0.51 12.29 -21.73
C GLU A 124 0.22 11.82 -20.30
N ILE A 125 0.25 10.49 -20.08
CA ILE A 125 0.15 9.87 -18.77
C ILE A 125 1.35 8.98 -18.55
N ARG A 126 2.02 9.16 -17.40
CA ARG A 126 3.03 8.23 -16.89
C ARG A 126 2.67 7.72 -15.49
N LEU A 127 3.18 6.54 -15.17
CA LEU A 127 2.90 5.83 -13.93
C LEU A 127 4.16 5.74 -13.07
N ALA A 128 4.05 6.00 -11.79
CA ALA A 128 5.17 5.92 -10.87
C ALA A 128 4.79 5.23 -9.55
N THR A 129 5.70 4.42 -9.01
CA THR A 129 5.56 3.78 -7.69
C THR A 129 6.89 3.73 -6.96
N LEU A 130 6.87 3.57 -5.64
CA LEU A 130 8.10 3.32 -4.89
C LEU A 130 8.61 1.91 -5.16
N GLN A 131 7.75 0.89 -5.04
CA GLN A 131 8.09 -0.50 -5.33
C GLN A 131 7.32 -1.04 -6.53
N TYR A 132 7.99 -1.90 -7.30
CA TYR A 132 7.41 -2.67 -8.39
C TYR A 132 7.65 -4.16 -8.15
N ILE A 133 6.57 -4.91 -7.87
CA ILE A 133 6.62 -6.36 -7.63
C ILE A 133 6.47 -7.11 -8.96
N GLU A 134 7.60 -7.30 -9.64
CA GLU A 134 7.64 -7.85 -11.00
C GLU A 134 6.91 -9.19 -11.18
N PRO A 135 7.01 -10.19 -10.26
CA PRO A 135 6.44 -11.53 -10.49
C PRO A 135 4.92 -11.57 -10.58
N VAL A 136 4.21 -10.57 -10.04
CA VAL A 136 2.74 -10.57 -9.96
C VAL A 136 2.07 -9.42 -10.70
N ALA A 137 2.84 -8.40 -11.07
CA ALA A 137 2.32 -7.20 -11.71
C ALA A 137 1.90 -7.45 -13.17
N GLN A 138 0.71 -6.99 -13.52
CA GLN A 138 0.16 -7.03 -14.88
C GLN A 138 0.59 -5.84 -15.75
N ILE A 139 1.13 -4.80 -15.12
CA ILE A 139 1.65 -3.60 -15.77
C ILE A 139 2.97 -3.21 -15.12
N LYS A 140 3.90 -2.75 -15.94
CA LYS A 140 5.15 -2.15 -15.47
C LYS A 140 4.95 -0.64 -15.36
N PRO A 141 5.18 -0.01 -14.19
CA PRO A 141 5.22 1.45 -14.08
C PRO A 141 6.35 2.03 -14.93
N ASP A 142 6.18 3.26 -15.43
CA ASP A 142 7.24 3.97 -16.17
C ASP A 142 8.42 4.28 -15.25
N TYR A 143 8.13 4.56 -13.97
CA TYR A 143 9.12 4.89 -12.95
C TYR A 143 8.88 4.11 -11.67
N TYR A 144 9.95 3.57 -11.09
CA TYR A 144 9.94 2.92 -9.78
C TYR A 144 11.35 2.97 -9.18
N VAL A 145 11.45 2.89 -7.86
CA VAL A 145 12.74 2.92 -7.16
C VAL A 145 13.28 1.52 -6.95
N ASP A 146 12.44 0.62 -6.45
CA ASP A 146 12.85 -0.72 -6.05
C ASP A 146 12.13 -1.79 -6.90
N LEU A 147 12.94 -2.61 -7.60
CA LEU A 147 12.46 -3.78 -8.34
C LEU A 147 12.43 -4.99 -7.41
N VAL A 148 11.24 -5.42 -7.04
CA VAL A 148 11.04 -6.56 -6.16
C VAL A 148 10.85 -7.83 -6.98
N LYS A 149 11.83 -8.76 -6.88
CA LYS A 149 11.82 -10.04 -7.62
C LYS A 149 11.17 -11.18 -6.85
N ASP A 150 11.19 -11.09 -5.50
CA ASP A 150 10.56 -12.08 -4.62
C ASP A 150 9.39 -11.41 -3.89
N TRP A 151 8.20 -12.01 -3.97
CA TRP A 151 7.03 -11.44 -3.34
C TRP A 151 7.26 -11.19 -1.85
N THR A 152 7.04 -9.93 -1.42
CA THR A 152 7.28 -9.45 -0.05
C THR A 152 6.15 -8.50 0.31
N TRP A 153 5.60 -8.67 1.51
CA TRP A 153 4.63 -7.72 2.05
C TRP A 153 5.36 -6.47 2.55
N TYR A 154 5.09 -5.32 1.94
CA TYR A 154 5.64 -4.04 2.38
C TYR A 154 4.66 -3.37 3.35
N MET A 155 5.07 -3.25 4.61
CA MET A 155 4.31 -2.59 5.66
C MET A 155 4.76 -1.14 5.75
N TYR A 156 3.98 -0.24 5.14
CA TYR A 156 4.27 1.19 5.14
C TYR A 156 3.83 1.90 6.42
N PRO A 157 4.42 3.06 6.78
CA PRO A 157 4.07 3.79 7.99
C PRO A 157 2.57 4.16 8.09
N TRP A 158 1.93 4.48 7.00
CA TRP A 158 0.49 4.80 6.97
C TRP A 158 -0.42 3.57 7.08
N ASN A 159 0.13 2.36 6.94
CA ASN A 159 -0.59 1.10 7.06
C ASN A 159 -0.22 0.31 8.32
N TYR A 160 0.71 0.76 9.17
CA TYR A 160 1.16 0.00 10.35
C TYR A 160 0.00 -0.53 11.19
N VAL A 161 -1.01 0.29 11.46
CA VAL A 161 -2.15 -0.12 12.29
C VAL A 161 -2.97 -1.21 11.59
N GLU A 162 -3.27 -1.04 10.31
CA GLU A 162 -4.06 -1.99 9.52
C GLU A 162 -3.33 -3.32 9.39
N ASP A 163 -2.05 -3.28 9.03
CA ASP A 163 -1.22 -4.46 8.86
C ASP A 163 -1.01 -5.22 10.17
N MET A 164 -0.68 -4.53 11.27
CA MET A 164 -0.50 -5.16 12.57
C MET A 164 -1.79 -5.86 13.05
N VAL A 165 -2.95 -5.21 12.88
CA VAL A 165 -4.25 -5.83 13.20
C VAL A 165 -4.48 -7.07 12.34
N ASN A 166 -4.21 -7.02 11.04
CA ASN A 166 -4.41 -8.15 10.13
C ASN A 166 -3.46 -9.31 10.44
N LEU A 167 -2.20 -9.03 10.77
CA LEU A 167 -1.22 -10.06 11.14
C LEU A 167 -1.60 -10.77 12.43
N VAL A 168 -2.01 -10.02 13.47
CA VAL A 168 -2.48 -10.61 14.75
C VAL A 168 -3.79 -11.36 14.54
N LYS A 169 -4.74 -10.81 13.77
CA LYS A 169 -6.00 -11.49 13.42
C LYS A 169 -5.76 -12.83 12.74
N LYS A 170 -4.76 -12.90 11.84
CA LYS A 170 -4.38 -14.15 11.17
C LYS A 170 -3.85 -15.19 12.16
N ILE A 171 -3.02 -14.78 13.12
CA ILE A 171 -2.54 -15.67 14.19
C ILE A 171 -3.72 -16.23 14.98
N LEU A 172 -4.61 -15.37 15.49
CA LEU A 172 -5.77 -15.80 16.28
C LEU A 172 -6.72 -16.68 15.49
N LYS A 173 -6.86 -16.44 14.17
CA LYS A 173 -7.72 -17.27 13.31
C LYS A 173 -7.19 -18.69 13.14
N GLU A 174 -5.86 -18.86 13.07
CA GLU A 174 -5.24 -20.17 12.84
C GLU A 174 -4.93 -20.93 14.14
N GLU A 175 -4.54 -20.21 15.21
CA GLU A 175 -4.06 -20.81 16.47
C GLU A 175 -5.15 -20.83 17.58
N GLY A 176 -6.28 -20.11 17.39
CA GLY A 176 -7.34 -19.98 18.38
C GLY A 176 -7.07 -18.90 19.42
N ASP A 177 -7.67 -19.10 20.61
CA ASP A 177 -7.62 -18.15 21.72
C ASP A 177 -6.24 -18.11 22.37
N LEU A 178 -5.58 -16.95 22.38
CA LEU A 178 -4.23 -16.77 22.87
C LEU A 178 -4.13 -15.65 23.94
N SER A 179 -3.24 -15.83 24.90
CA SER A 179 -2.76 -14.75 25.77
C SER A 179 -1.84 -13.79 24.99
N LEU A 180 -1.60 -12.59 25.52
CA LEU A 180 -0.65 -11.65 24.91
C LEU A 180 0.74 -12.27 24.71
N GLN A 181 1.21 -13.04 25.70
CA GLN A 181 2.53 -13.69 25.64
C GLN A 181 2.61 -14.71 24.48
N GLU A 182 1.55 -15.51 24.31
CA GLU A 182 1.48 -16.48 23.20
C GLU A 182 1.41 -15.75 21.84
N ILE A 183 0.67 -14.64 21.74
CA ILE A 183 0.64 -13.82 20.52
C ILE A 183 2.02 -13.27 20.20
N ILE A 184 2.78 -12.76 21.19
CA ILE A 184 4.15 -12.25 20.98
C ILE A 184 5.06 -13.35 20.43
N ILE A 185 5.02 -14.55 21.02
CA ILE A 185 5.82 -15.69 20.55
C ILE A 185 5.44 -16.06 19.10
N LYS A 186 4.13 -16.22 18.83
CA LYS A 186 3.65 -16.59 17.50
C LYS A 186 3.95 -15.53 16.46
N PHE A 187 3.84 -14.24 16.79
CA PHE A 187 4.18 -13.16 15.90
C PHE A 187 5.64 -13.23 15.46
N GLN A 188 6.56 -13.46 16.41
CA GLN A 188 7.97 -13.60 16.12
C GLN A 188 8.27 -14.86 15.28
N GLU A 189 7.62 -15.99 15.59
CA GLU A 189 7.76 -17.24 14.83
C GLU A 189 7.29 -17.07 13.37
N TRP A 190 6.17 -16.39 13.14
CA TRP A 190 5.53 -16.31 11.83
C TRP A 190 6.12 -15.26 10.91
N TYR A 191 6.54 -14.13 11.47
CA TYR A 191 6.94 -12.96 10.68
C TYR A 191 8.41 -12.59 10.82
N GLY A 192 9.04 -12.91 11.96
CA GLY A 192 10.47 -12.67 12.18
C GLY A 192 10.89 -11.21 12.14
N ILE A 193 9.97 -10.29 12.37
CA ILE A 193 10.20 -8.83 12.30
C ILE A 193 10.09 -8.18 13.69
N VAL A 194 10.73 -7.02 13.82
CA VAL A 194 10.43 -6.09 14.92
C VAL A 194 9.15 -5.35 14.55
N PRO A 195 8.05 -5.49 15.33
CA PRO A 195 6.79 -4.84 14.99
C PRO A 195 6.90 -3.31 15.13
N PRO A 196 6.37 -2.54 14.17
CA PRO A 196 6.41 -1.07 14.21
C PRO A 196 5.50 -0.47 15.29
N LEU A 197 4.48 -1.21 15.71
CA LEU A 197 3.64 -0.96 16.89
C LEU A 197 3.82 -2.11 17.85
N THR A 198 3.85 -1.83 19.17
CA THR A 198 3.89 -2.91 20.15
C THR A 198 2.66 -3.80 20.02
N LEU A 199 2.80 -5.09 20.33
CA LEU A 199 1.65 -6.00 20.28
C LEU A 199 0.59 -5.63 21.34
N ALA A 200 0.99 -5.01 22.46
CA ALA A 200 0.05 -4.48 23.43
C ALA A 200 -0.80 -3.33 22.87
N GLU A 201 -0.20 -2.40 22.12
CA GLU A 201 -0.93 -1.33 21.43
C GLU A 201 -1.85 -1.90 20.35
N THR A 202 -1.36 -2.87 19.57
CA THR A 202 -2.17 -3.55 18.55
C THR A 202 -3.40 -4.22 19.16
N ILE A 203 -3.24 -4.97 20.23
CA ILE A 203 -4.34 -5.62 20.97
C ILE A 203 -5.34 -4.57 21.47
N ARG A 204 -4.88 -3.48 22.06
CA ARG A 204 -5.74 -2.40 22.53
C ARG A 204 -6.56 -1.78 21.38
N ILE A 205 -5.94 -1.58 20.21
CA ILE A 205 -6.64 -1.10 19.01
C ILE A 205 -7.70 -2.11 18.56
N MET A 206 -7.38 -3.40 18.58
CA MET A 206 -8.31 -4.46 18.19
C MET A 206 -9.50 -4.54 19.13
N GLU A 207 -9.30 -4.38 20.43
CA GLU A 207 -10.39 -4.30 21.43
C GLU A 207 -11.29 -3.08 21.16
N TYR A 208 -10.72 -1.88 20.98
CA TYR A 208 -11.48 -0.66 20.63
C TYR A 208 -12.31 -0.78 19.35
N ARG A 209 -11.80 -1.55 18.38
CA ARG A 209 -12.50 -1.80 17.12
C ARG A 209 -13.51 -2.95 17.20
N GLY A 210 -13.63 -3.60 18.35
CA GLY A 210 -14.48 -4.77 18.50
C GLY A 210 -14.05 -5.98 17.66
N VAL A 211 -12.78 -6.06 17.28
CA VAL A 211 -12.22 -7.18 16.50
C VAL A 211 -11.94 -8.39 17.40
N ILE A 212 -11.59 -8.11 18.63
CA ILE A 212 -11.32 -9.12 19.68
C ILE A 212 -11.98 -8.72 20.98
N GLU A 213 -12.20 -9.72 21.82
CA GLU A 213 -12.59 -9.56 23.22
C GLU A 213 -11.69 -10.39 24.12
N ARG A 214 -11.65 -10.06 25.42
CA ARG A 214 -10.87 -10.80 26.40
C ARG A 214 -11.77 -11.77 27.17
N LYS A 215 -11.46 -13.07 27.10
CA LYS A 215 -12.13 -14.16 27.82
C LYS A 215 -11.12 -15.01 28.58
N ASN A 216 -11.30 -15.19 29.90
CA ASN A 216 -10.44 -16.05 30.73
C ASN A 216 -8.93 -15.77 30.57
N GLY A 217 -8.54 -14.48 30.43
CA GLY A 217 -7.15 -14.08 30.28
C GLY A 217 -6.57 -14.23 28.87
N LYS A 218 -7.35 -14.72 27.91
CA LYS A 218 -7.00 -14.87 26.49
C LYS A 218 -7.79 -13.89 25.61
N TYR A 219 -7.27 -13.61 24.42
CA TYR A 219 -7.92 -12.81 23.39
C TYR A 219 -8.58 -13.73 22.37
N VAL A 220 -9.81 -13.42 22.05
CA VAL A 220 -10.70 -14.19 21.16
C VAL A 220 -11.20 -13.29 20.05
N LEU A 221 -11.25 -13.77 18.82
CA LEU A 221 -11.88 -13.03 17.74
C LEU A 221 -13.39 -12.91 18.00
N THR A 222 -13.91 -11.69 17.87
CA THR A 222 -15.36 -11.46 17.82
C THR A 222 -15.90 -11.97 16.49
N THR A 223 -17.00 -12.72 16.52
CA THR A 223 -17.69 -13.26 15.34
C THR A 223 -18.36 -12.17 14.52
#